data_d51f19a5001822a104458ba9d15aabc8
#
_entry.id   d51f19a5001822a104458ba9d15aabc8
#
_cell.length_a   1.000
_cell.length_b   1.000
_cell.length_c   1.000
_cell.angle_alpha   90.00
_cell.angle_beta   90.00
_cell.angle_gamma   90.00
#
_symmetry.space_group_name_H-M   'P 1'
#
loop_
_entity.id
_entity.type
_entity.pdbx_description
1 polymer ?
#
loop_
_entity_poly.entity_id
_entity_poly.type
_entity_poly.pdbx_seq_one_letter_code
_entity_poly.pdbx_strand_id
1 'polypeptide(L)'
;MRKILIIEDEPDIQELLAAYLRDAGYEIVIAGDGVEALAQFQQGAFDMILLDLMLPKIDGFGVCELIRRESSVPILMLTALDGEQEQLRGFQMEIDDYVTKPFSMPILLQKIRAILRRTTGGMENNKCLHYRDLTLDLDGMEAVLAGRSLNLTTREFELLQALISSPGRVFTREVLLAKLWGYDFFGDERVVDSHIKNLRHKMGTDYIETVRGVGYRAAKENP
;
A
#
# COMPACT_ATOMS: atom_id res chain seq x y z
N MET A 1 3.93 15.83 13.49
CA MET A 1 4.24 16.14 12.09
C MET A 1 4.54 14.81 11.41
N ARG A 2 4.00 14.52 10.24
CA ARG A 2 4.23 13.22 9.58
C ARG A 2 5.58 13.19 8.91
N LYS A 3 6.26 12.04 9.02
CA LYS A 3 7.63 11.85 8.56
C LYS A 3 7.67 10.95 7.33
N ILE A 4 8.25 11.43 6.24
CA ILE A 4 8.37 10.72 4.96
C ILE A 4 9.85 10.45 4.68
N LEU A 5 10.17 9.21 4.33
CA LEU A 5 11.47 8.83 3.80
C LEU A 5 11.42 8.90 2.26
N ILE A 6 12.29 9.71 1.67
CA ILE A 6 12.49 9.79 0.22
C ILE A 6 13.74 8.98 -0.12
N ILE A 7 13.60 8.01 -1.00
CA ILE A 7 14.70 7.16 -1.48
C ILE A 7 14.81 7.38 -2.98
N GLU A 8 15.78 8.16 -3.38
CA GLU A 8 15.99 8.66 -4.74
C GLU A 8 17.47 8.97 -4.90
N ASP A 9 18.10 8.60 -6.01
CA ASP A 9 19.53 8.81 -6.23
C ASP A 9 19.86 10.11 -6.97
N GLU A 10 18.90 10.71 -7.67
CA GLU A 10 19.09 11.97 -8.40
C GLU A 10 18.93 13.19 -7.45
N PRO A 11 20.01 13.98 -7.18
CA PRO A 11 19.95 15.09 -6.23
C PRO A 11 18.92 16.16 -6.57
N ASP A 12 18.72 16.44 -7.85
CA ASP A 12 17.76 17.45 -8.32
C ASP A 12 16.31 17.02 -8.00
N ILE A 13 16.01 15.71 -8.13
CA ILE A 13 14.71 15.16 -7.79
C ILE A 13 14.52 15.11 -6.28
N GLN A 14 15.55 14.73 -5.52
CA GLN A 14 15.53 14.77 -4.06
C GLN A 14 15.18 16.18 -3.55
N GLU A 15 15.89 17.20 -4.05
CA GLU A 15 15.67 18.60 -3.65
C GLU A 15 14.27 19.08 -3.99
N LEU A 16 13.80 18.79 -5.21
CA LEU A 16 12.45 19.12 -5.66
C LEU A 16 11.37 18.48 -4.75
N LEU A 17 11.47 17.18 -4.54
CA LEU A 17 10.52 16.43 -3.68
C LEU A 17 10.56 16.97 -2.25
N ALA A 18 11.76 17.14 -1.68
CA ALA A 18 11.91 17.60 -0.31
C ALA A 18 11.36 19.01 -0.10
N ALA A 19 11.64 19.94 -1.02
CA ALA A 19 11.13 21.31 -0.93
C ALA A 19 9.60 21.33 -0.96
N TYR A 20 9.00 20.64 -1.92
CA TYR A 20 7.55 20.59 -2.07
C TYR A 20 6.82 19.94 -0.89
N LEU A 21 7.38 18.86 -0.36
CA LEU A 21 6.77 18.13 0.75
C LEU A 21 6.99 18.84 2.09
N ARG A 22 8.11 19.52 2.29
CA ARG A 22 8.31 20.37 3.47
C ARG A 22 7.33 21.54 3.48
N ASP A 23 7.12 22.20 2.32
CA ASP A 23 6.12 23.26 2.19
C ASP A 23 4.69 22.75 2.48
N ALA A 24 4.41 21.49 2.15
CA ALA A 24 3.15 20.83 2.48
C ALA A 24 3.05 20.38 3.95
N GLY A 25 4.07 20.63 4.80
CA GLY A 25 4.06 20.37 6.24
C GLY A 25 4.55 18.99 6.67
N TYR A 26 5.33 18.30 5.83
CA TYR A 26 5.93 16.99 6.16
C TYR A 26 7.37 17.15 6.69
N GLU A 27 7.77 16.25 7.60
CA GLU A 27 9.17 16.03 7.95
C GLU A 27 9.80 15.09 6.93
N ILE A 28 10.96 15.48 6.36
CA ILE A 28 11.57 14.74 5.26
C ILE A 28 12.95 14.24 5.66
N VAL A 29 13.16 12.95 5.49
CA VAL A 29 14.46 12.29 5.49
C VAL A 29 14.74 11.81 4.07
N ILE A 30 16.00 11.93 3.63
CA ILE A 30 16.42 11.55 2.27
C ILE A 30 17.49 10.46 2.40
N ALA A 31 17.42 9.48 1.51
CA ALA A 31 18.44 8.48 1.29
C ALA A 31 18.78 8.44 -0.21
N GLY A 32 20.05 8.45 -0.55
CA GLY A 32 20.54 8.48 -1.93
C GLY A 32 20.74 7.09 -2.55
N ASP A 33 20.59 6.03 -1.78
CA ASP A 33 20.72 4.65 -2.26
C ASP A 33 19.99 3.66 -1.35
N GLY A 34 19.85 2.42 -1.81
CA GLY A 34 19.12 1.40 -1.07
C GLY A 34 19.76 0.98 0.26
N VAL A 35 21.09 1.10 0.40
CA VAL A 35 21.78 0.76 1.67
C VAL A 35 21.53 1.85 2.70
N GLU A 36 21.68 3.12 2.31
CA GLU A 36 21.36 4.26 3.16
C GLU A 36 19.88 4.24 3.57
N ALA A 37 18.99 3.93 2.64
CA ALA A 37 17.56 3.82 2.89
C ALA A 37 17.24 2.83 4.01
N LEU A 38 17.78 1.63 3.96
CA LEU A 38 17.58 0.61 4.98
C LEU A 38 18.17 1.02 6.33
N ALA A 39 19.34 1.67 6.34
CA ALA A 39 19.94 2.19 7.56
C ALA A 39 19.09 3.28 8.21
N GLN A 40 18.55 4.22 7.42
CA GLN A 40 17.63 5.25 7.89
C GLN A 40 16.30 4.66 8.39
N PHE A 41 15.78 3.67 7.67
CA PHE A 41 14.54 2.99 8.03
C PHE A 41 14.64 2.29 9.40
N GLN A 42 15.77 1.63 9.68
CA GLN A 42 16.01 0.97 10.98
C GLN A 42 16.17 1.94 12.15
N GLN A 43 16.58 3.19 11.89
CA GLN A 43 16.82 4.22 12.93
C GLN A 43 15.61 5.08 13.24
N GLY A 44 14.54 5.02 12.43
CA GLY A 44 13.40 5.92 12.58
C GLY A 44 12.07 5.28 12.25
N ALA A 45 10.99 5.87 12.79
CA ALA A 45 9.63 5.57 12.37
C ALA A 45 9.22 6.54 11.24
N PHE A 46 8.63 6.01 10.19
CA PHE A 46 8.14 6.77 9.05
C PHE A 46 6.66 6.49 8.84
N ASP A 47 5.92 7.54 8.46
CA ASP A 47 4.50 7.42 8.11
C ASP A 47 4.32 6.99 6.65
N MET A 48 5.34 7.18 5.82
CA MET A 48 5.32 6.82 4.40
C MET A 48 6.73 6.80 3.81
N ILE A 49 6.91 6.04 2.74
CA ILE A 49 8.14 5.97 1.94
C ILE A 49 7.82 6.34 0.49
N LEU A 50 8.59 7.24 -0.09
CA LEU A 50 8.68 7.45 -1.54
C LEU A 50 9.93 6.72 -2.02
N LEU A 51 9.79 5.83 -2.98
CA LEU A 51 10.84 4.90 -3.36
C LEU A 51 11.03 4.89 -4.87
N ASP A 52 12.20 5.33 -5.34
CA ASP A 52 12.58 5.07 -6.71
C ASP A 52 12.96 3.60 -6.91
N LEU A 53 12.66 3.09 -8.09
CA LEU A 53 13.04 1.74 -8.48
C LEU A 53 14.48 1.63 -8.92
N MET A 54 14.99 2.66 -9.61
CA MET A 54 16.31 2.66 -10.25
C MET A 54 17.39 3.18 -9.30
N LEU A 55 17.59 2.50 -8.18
CA LEU A 55 18.59 2.90 -7.18
C LEU A 55 19.90 2.16 -7.35
N PRO A 56 21.03 2.80 -7.02
CA PRO A 56 22.32 2.12 -6.93
C PRO A 56 22.39 1.22 -5.70
N LYS A 57 23.31 0.24 -5.71
CA LYS A 57 23.62 -0.76 -4.69
C LYS A 57 22.51 -1.78 -4.47
N ILE A 58 21.36 -1.38 -3.96
CA ILE A 58 20.16 -2.21 -3.81
C ILE A 58 19.05 -1.48 -4.54
N ASP A 59 18.46 -2.14 -5.54
CA ASP A 59 17.35 -1.58 -6.31
C ASP A 59 16.08 -1.38 -5.45
N GLY A 60 15.15 -0.57 -5.94
CA GLY A 60 13.94 -0.27 -5.19
C GLY A 60 13.09 -1.50 -4.88
N PHE A 61 13.13 -2.54 -5.70
CA PHE A 61 12.43 -3.79 -5.41
C PHE A 61 13.05 -4.50 -4.21
N GLY A 62 14.38 -4.61 -4.16
CA GLY A 62 15.10 -5.19 -3.03
C GLY A 62 14.88 -4.42 -1.73
N VAL A 63 14.88 -3.08 -1.79
CA VAL A 63 14.55 -2.23 -0.64
C VAL A 63 13.12 -2.49 -0.16
N CYS A 64 12.15 -2.51 -1.08
CA CYS A 64 10.74 -2.78 -0.74
C CYS A 64 10.57 -4.14 -0.08
N GLU A 65 11.17 -5.20 -0.64
CA GLU A 65 11.09 -6.55 -0.07
C GLU A 65 11.64 -6.61 1.36
N LEU A 66 12.80 -5.98 1.61
CA LEU A 66 13.40 -5.95 2.93
C LEU A 66 12.55 -5.18 3.95
N ILE A 67 12.00 -4.03 3.56
CA ILE A 67 11.10 -3.25 4.41
C ILE A 67 9.81 -4.04 4.72
N ARG A 68 9.23 -4.72 3.74
CA ARG A 68 7.98 -5.49 3.91
C ARG A 68 8.11 -6.69 4.83
N ARG A 69 9.32 -7.19 5.06
CA ARG A 69 9.57 -8.25 6.08
C ARG A 69 9.32 -7.75 7.51
N GLU A 70 9.45 -6.45 7.75
CA GLU A 70 9.45 -5.87 9.09
C GLU A 70 8.30 -4.86 9.30
N SER A 71 7.73 -4.30 8.21
CA SER A 71 6.79 -3.19 8.32
C SER A 71 5.76 -3.16 7.20
N SER A 72 4.55 -2.70 7.56
CA SER A 72 3.47 -2.36 6.65
C SER A 72 3.41 -0.87 6.30
N VAL A 73 4.47 -0.11 6.57
CA VAL A 73 4.53 1.32 6.24
C VAL A 73 4.15 1.56 4.77
N PRO A 74 3.30 2.54 4.46
CA PRO A 74 2.92 2.83 3.09
C PRO A 74 4.12 3.16 2.20
N ILE A 75 4.18 2.51 1.02
CA ILE A 75 5.22 2.75 0.02
C ILE A 75 4.56 3.22 -1.29
N LEU A 76 4.95 4.41 -1.74
CA LEU A 76 4.62 4.94 -3.06
C LEU A 76 5.87 4.85 -3.93
N MET A 77 5.81 4.04 -4.98
CA MET A 77 6.91 3.91 -5.91
C MET A 77 6.94 5.04 -6.93
N LEU A 78 8.14 5.56 -7.17
CA LEU A 78 8.45 6.46 -8.27
C LEU A 78 9.18 5.65 -9.33
N THR A 79 8.70 5.67 -10.57
CA THR A 79 9.25 4.76 -11.59
C THR A 79 9.30 5.41 -12.96
N ALA A 80 10.37 5.14 -13.70
CA ALA A 80 10.48 5.47 -15.13
C ALA A 80 9.89 4.38 -16.04
N LEU A 81 9.12 3.44 -15.50
CA LEU A 81 8.77 2.18 -16.13
C LEU A 81 7.82 2.34 -17.31
N ASP A 82 8.33 2.03 -18.49
CA ASP A 82 7.55 1.81 -19.72
C ASP A 82 7.37 0.30 -20.05
N GLY A 83 7.87 -0.60 -19.19
CA GLY A 83 7.91 -2.04 -19.43
C GLY A 83 6.84 -2.85 -18.68
N GLU A 84 6.09 -3.69 -19.41
CA GLU A 84 5.05 -4.58 -18.90
C GLU A 84 5.58 -5.58 -17.82
N GLN A 85 6.83 -6.04 -17.94
CA GLN A 85 7.44 -6.99 -17.01
C GLN A 85 7.82 -6.38 -15.66
N GLU A 86 8.20 -5.11 -15.65
CA GLU A 86 8.59 -4.40 -14.44
C GLU A 86 7.35 -3.93 -13.67
N GLN A 87 6.27 -3.55 -14.38
CA GLN A 87 4.96 -3.32 -13.78
C GLN A 87 4.46 -4.59 -13.08
N LEU A 88 4.58 -5.77 -13.72
CA LEU A 88 4.21 -7.06 -13.14
C LEU A 88 5.03 -7.41 -11.88
N ARG A 89 6.32 -7.05 -11.81
CA ARG A 89 7.14 -7.19 -10.60
C ARG A 89 6.68 -6.26 -9.48
N GLY A 90 6.41 -5.00 -9.79
CA GLY A 90 5.88 -4.03 -8.83
C GLY A 90 4.56 -4.49 -8.20
N PHE A 91 3.70 -5.16 -8.98
CA PHE A 91 2.42 -5.70 -8.49
C PHE A 91 2.54 -6.90 -7.56
N GLN A 92 3.64 -7.65 -7.62
CA GLN A 92 3.91 -8.76 -6.68
C GLN A 92 4.41 -8.27 -5.32
N MET A 93 4.88 -7.03 -5.26
CA MET A 93 5.38 -6.40 -4.05
C MET A 93 4.26 -5.55 -3.43
N GLU A 94 3.99 -5.71 -2.18
CA GLU A 94 2.92 -5.07 -1.40
C GLU A 94 3.05 -3.53 -1.35
N ILE A 95 3.11 -2.86 -2.55
CA ILE A 95 3.14 -1.41 -2.68
C ILE A 95 1.73 -0.83 -2.62
N ASP A 96 1.60 0.38 -2.10
CA ASP A 96 0.31 1.04 -1.95
C ASP A 96 -0.14 1.74 -3.25
N ASP A 97 0.81 2.31 -4.00
CA ASP A 97 0.57 2.94 -5.31
C ASP A 97 1.90 3.19 -6.02
N TYR A 98 1.86 3.64 -7.27
CA TYR A 98 3.03 4.09 -8.02
C TYR A 98 2.76 5.38 -8.79
N VAL A 99 3.83 6.08 -9.17
CA VAL A 99 3.81 7.27 -10.01
C VAL A 99 4.91 7.15 -11.05
N THR A 100 4.54 7.31 -12.32
CA THR A 100 5.53 7.28 -13.41
C THR A 100 6.26 8.61 -13.56
N LYS A 101 7.57 8.57 -13.76
CA LYS A 101 8.40 9.72 -14.15
C LYS A 101 8.23 9.98 -15.67
N PRO A 102 8.09 11.26 -16.12
CA PRO A 102 8.03 12.47 -15.31
C PRO A 102 6.66 12.67 -14.65
N PHE A 103 6.63 13.10 -13.40
CA PHE A 103 5.41 13.28 -12.63
C PHE A 103 5.09 14.74 -12.33
N SER A 104 3.80 15.01 -12.14
CA SER A 104 3.31 16.30 -11.64
C SER A 104 3.34 16.33 -10.12
N MET A 105 4.03 17.32 -9.52
CA MET A 105 4.09 17.48 -8.07
C MET A 105 2.71 17.63 -7.41
N PRO A 106 1.73 18.39 -7.97
CA PRO A 106 0.39 18.42 -7.43
C PRO A 106 -0.30 17.05 -7.40
N ILE A 107 -0.13 16.23 -8.45
CA ILE A 107 -0.71 14.87 -8.51
C ILE A 107 -0.03 13.96 -7.48
N LEU A 108 1.29 14.00 -7.39
CA LEU A 108 2.05 13.25 -6.39
C LEU A 108 1.59 13.60 -4.96
N LEU A 109 1.46 14.89 -4.65
CA LEU A 109 0.99 15.34 -3.34
C LEU A 109 -0.43 14.88 -3.02
N GLN A 110 -1.34 14.83 -4.00
CA GLN A 110 -2.68 14.30 -3.82
C GLN A 110 -2.67 12.80 -3.50
N LYS A 111 -1.82 12.02 -4.19
CA LYS A 111 -1.64 10.60 -3.90
C LYS A 111 -1.08 10.37 -2.49
N ILE A 112 -0.04 11.11 -2.11
CA ILE A 112 0.54 11.07 -0.75
C ILE A 112 -0.53 11.36 0.31
N ARG A 113 -1.30 12.46 0.14
CA ARG A 113 -2.38 12.82 1.06
C ARG A 113 -3.45 11.73 1.13
N ALA A 114 -3.82 11.14 0.00
CA ALA A 114 -4.80 10.07 -0.04
C ALA A 114 -4.34 8.83 0.72
N ILE A 115 -3.09 8.40 0.53
CA ILE A 115 -2.49 7.26 1.24
C ILE A 115 -2.40 7.58 2.74
N LEU A 116 -1.83 8.72 3.12
CA LEU A 116 -1.67 9.11 4.52
C LEU A 116 -3.00 9.36 5.25
N ARG A 117 -4.06 9.78 4.57
CA ARG A 117 -5.40 9.91 5.17
C ARG A 117 -5.99 8.55 5.51
N ARG A 118 -5.70 7.53 4.71
CA ARG A 118 -6.15 6.15 4.93
C ARG A 118 -5.48 5.53 6.15
N THR A 119 -4.26 5.94 6.47
CA THR A 119 -3.50 5.47 7.66
C THR A 119 -3.83 6.21 8.96
N THR A 120 -4.59 7.32 8.89
CA THR A 120 -5.04 8.06 10.08
C THR A 120 -6.55 7.96 10.17
N GLY A 121 -7.06 7.05 10.98
CA GLY A 121 -8.45 7.09 11.42
C GLY A 121 -8.75 8.46 12.02
N GLY A 122 -9.62 9.23 11.36
CA GLY A 122 -10.12 10.48 11.92
C GLY A 122 -10.88 10.16 13.21
N MET A 123 -10.54 10.84 14.31
CA MET A 123 -11.26 10.74 15.57
C MET A 123 -12.70 11.23 15.36
N GLU A 124 -13.64 10.30 15.14
CA GLU A 124 -15.04 10.41 15.61
C GLU A 124 -15.79 9.13 15.24
N ASN A 125 -16.21 8.39 16.28
CA ASN A 125 -16.90 7.10 16.29
C ASN A 125 -16.06 5.89 15.84
N ASN A 126 -15.64 5.08 16.81
CA ASN A 126 -15.02 3.76 16.61
C ASN A 126 -15.90 2.90 15.66
N LYS A 127 -15.70 3.02 14.36
CA LYS A 127 -16.39 2.21 13.35
C LYS A 127 -15.66 0.90 13.21
N CYS A 128 -15.99 -0.05 14.07
CA CYS A 128 -15.49 -1.41 13.91
C CYS A 128 -16.41 -2.20 12.97
N LEU A 129 -15.83 -2.90 12.04
CA LEU A 129 -16.50 -3.90 11.22
C LEU A 129 -16.12 -5.28 11.73
N HIS A 130 -17.13 -6.05 12.15
CA HIS A 130 -16.95 -7.41 12.66
C HIS A 130 -17.39 -8.42 11.60
N TYR A 131 -16.57 -9.45 11.42
CA TYR A 131 -16.86 -10.54 10.52
C TYR A 131 -16.24 -11.83 11.08
N ARG A 132 -17.04 -12.75 11.59
CA ARG A 132 -16.62 -13.93 12.36
C ARG A 132 -15.73 -13.51 13.54
N ASP A 133 -14.50 -14.02 13.61
CA ASP A 133 -13.49 -13.68 14.61
C ASP A 133 -12.51 -12.56 14.15
N LEU A 134 -12.83 -11.91 13.02
CA LEU A 134 -12.10 -10.77 12.48
C LEU A 134 -12.79 -9.46 12.91
N THR A 135 -11.99 -8.53 13.41
CA THR A 135 -12.41 -7.16 13.70
C THR A 135 -11.53 -6.20 12.91
N LEU A 136 -12.15 -5.30 12.14
CA LEU A 136 -11.47 -4.17 11.51
C LEU A 136 -11.85 -2.90 12.25
N ASP A 137 -10.87 -2.22 12.82
CA ASP A 137 -10.98 -0.83 13.24
C ASP A 137 -10.78 0.05 12.00
N LEU A 138 -11.87 0.66 11.51
CA LEU A 138 -11.84 1.45 10.28
C LEU A 138 -11.16 2.80 10.47
N ASP A 139 -11.15 3.30 11.70
CA ASP A 139 -10.53 4.57 12.04
C ASP A 139 -9.04 4.40 12.32
N GLY A 140 -8.66 3.35 13.05
CA GLY A 140 -7.27 2.99 13.32
C GLY A 140 -6.57 2.26 12.17
N MET A 141 -7.31 1.83 11.14
CA MET A 141 -6.79 0.98 10.05
C MET A 141 -6.14 -0.31 10.57
N GLU A 142 -6.64 -0.83 11.68
CA GLU A 142 -6.13 -2.04 12.31
C GLU A 142 -7.06 -3.23 12.06
N ALA A 143 -6.46 -4.38 11.81
CA ALA A 143 -7.18 -5.65 11.67
C ALA A 143 -6.72 -6.63 12.75
N VAL A 144 -7.69 -7.20 13.48
CA VAL A 144 -7.43 -8.19 14.54
C VAL A 144 -8.20 -9.46 14.21
N LEU A 145 -7.51 -10.58 14.15
CA LEU A 145 -8.07 -11.91 13.89
C LEU A 145 -7.86 -12.79 15.11
N ALA A 146 -8.94 -13.25 15.72
CA ALA A 146 -8.90 -14.09 16.92
C ALA A 146 -7.99 -13.52 18.03
N GLY A 147 -8.00 -12.20 18.24
CA GLY A 147 -7.18 -11.50 19.23
C GLY A 147 -5.73 -11.20 18.79
N ARG A 148 -5.32 -11.60 17.58
CA ARG A 148 -4.01 -11.33 17.02
C ARG A 148 -4.08 -10.19 15.99
N SER A 149 -3.27 -9.16 16.15
CA SER A 149 -3.13 -8.12 15.11
C SER A 149 -2.58 -8.71 13.81
N LEU A 150 -3.19 -8.31 12.69
CA LEU A 150 -2.71 -8.60 11.34
C LEU A 150 -1.95 -7.38 10.84
N ASN A 151 -0.66 -7.52 10.54
CA ASN A 151 0.10 -6.45 9.88
C ASN A 151 -0.31 -6.35 8.41
N LEU A 152 -1.41 -5.64 8.15
CA LEU A 152 -1.91 -5.40 6.80
C LEU A 152 -1.32 -4.10 6.24
N THR A 153 -0.95 -4.12 4.96
CA THR A 153 -0.72 -2.88 4.22
C THR A 153 -2.04 -2.15 4.03
N THR A 154 -1.98 -0.85 3.69
CA THR A 154 -3.18 -0.05 3.44
C THR A 154 -4.09 -0.71 2.39
N ARG A 155 -3.51 -1.23 1.31
CA ARG A 155 -4.27 -1.89 0.23
C ARG A 155 -4.90 -3.22 0.66
N GLU A 156 -4.20 -4.01 1.45
CA GLU A 156 -4.77 -5.24 2.00
C GLU A 156 -5.92 -4.95 2.95
N PHE A 157 -5.79 -3.93 3.80
CA PHE A 157 -6.85 -3.51 4.69
C PHE A 157 -8.09 -3.06 3.91
N GLU A 158 -7.93 -2.18 2.93
CA GLU A 158 -9.02 -1.70 2.07
C GLU A 158 -9.70 -2.82 1.29
N LEU A 159 -8.90 -3.76 0.76
CA LEU A 159 -9.41 -4.91 0.03
C LEU A 159 -10.23 -5.81 0.95
N LEU A 160 -9.71 -6.10 2.14
CA LEU A 160 -10.41 -6.89 3.15
C LEU A 160 -11.71 -6.19 3.59
N GLN A 161 -11.65 -4.89 3.89
CA GLN A 161 -12.82 -4.07 4.22
C GLN A 161 -13.88 -4.13 3.11
N ALA A 162 -13.48 -3.98 1.84
CA ALA A 162 -14.41 -4.03 0.71
C ALA A 162 -15.15 -5.36 0.63
N LEU A 163 -14.46 -6.47 0.86
CA LEU A 163 -15.03 -7.81 0.79
C LEU A 163 -15.95 -8.10 1.98
N ILE A 164 -15.50 -7.83 3.22
CA ILE A 164 -16.28 -8.18 4.42
C ILE A 164 -17.41 -7.19 4.72
N SER A 165 -17.43 -6.01 4.12
CA SER A 165 -18.57 -5.09 4.20
C SER A 165 -19.84 -5.65 3.51
N SER A 166 -19.70 -6.70 2.69
CA SER A 166 -20.81 -7.34 1.98
C SER A 166 -20.55 -8.84 1.84
N PRO A 167 -20.63 -9.63 2.92
CA PRO A 167 -20.33 -11.06 2.88
C PRO A 167 -21.20 -11.79 1.85
N GLY A 168 -20.59 -12.69 1.10
CA GLY A 168 -21.25 -13.46 0.04
C GLY A 168 -21.44 -12.71 -1.30
N ARG A 169 -21.27 -11.38 -1.32
CA ARG A 169 -21.27 -10.61 -2.58
C ARG A 169 -19.98 -10.89 -3.35
N VAL A 170 -20.10 -11.20 -4.64
CA VAL A 170 -18.96 -11.37 -5.54
C VAL A 170 -18.54 -10.01 -6.10
N PHE A 171 -17.26 -9.71 -5.99
CA PHE A 171 -16.63 -8.56 -6.61
C PHE A 171 -15.73 -9.06 -7.73
N THR A 172 -15.87 -8.51 -8.94
CA THR A 172 -14.93 -8.78 -10.03
C THR A 172 -13.59 -8.11 -9.75
N ARG A 173 -12.52 -8.58 -10.40
CA ARG A 173 -11.20 -7.97 -10.29
C ARG A 173 -11.21 -6.50 -10.72
N GLU A 174 -11.88 -6.20 -11.83
CA GLU A 174 -12.05 -4.85 -12.34
C GLU A 174 -12.74 -3.92 -11.31
N VAL A 175 -13.81 -4.40 -10.68
CA VAL A 175 -14.53 -3.62 -9.66
C VAL A 175 -13.66 -3.35 -8.44
N LEU A 176 -12.89 -4.34 -7.99
CA LEU A 176 -11.94 -4.16 -6.88
C LEU A 176 -10.81 -3.23 -7.27
N LEU A 177 -10.27 -3.37 -8.47
CA LEU A 177 -9.23 -2.51 -9.00
C LEU A 177 -9.70 -1.05 -9.05
N ALA A 178 -10.82 -0.78 -9.72
CA ALA A 178 -11.38 0.56 -9.82
C ALA A 178 -11.70 1.18 -8.46
N LYS A 179 -12.22 0.37 -7.53
CA LYS A 179 -12.58 0.83 -6.18
C LYS A 179 -11.37 1.23 -5.33
N LEU A 180 -10.27 0.48 -5.44
CA LEU A 180 -9.13 0.62 -4.54
C LEU A 180 -7.99 1.45 -5.16
N TRP A 181 -7.77 1.33 -6.45
CA TRP A 181 -6.71 2.05 -7.17
C TRP A 181 -7.22 3.24 -8.00
N GLY A 182 -8.52 3.28 -8.28
CA GLY A 182 -9.13 4.33 -9.11
C GLY A 182 -9.23 3.94 -10.59
N TYR A 183 -10.04 4.70 -11.34
CA TYR A 183 -10.26 4.46 -12.77
C TYR A 183 -9.04 4.79 -13.64
N ASP A 184 -8.14 5.64 -13.15
CA ASP A 184 -6.92 6.05 -13.86
C ASP A 184 -5.73 5.11 -13.60
N PHE A 185 -5.98 3.97 -12.98
CA PHE A 185 -4.96 2.97 -12.74
C PHE A 185 -4.77 2.11 -14.00
N PHE A 186 -3.61 2.23 -14.63
CA PHE A 186 -3.25 1.51 -15.87
C PHE A 186 -2.64 0.12 -15.64
N GLY A 187 -2.72 -0.41 -14.43
CA GLY A 187 -2.16 -1.73 -14.09
C GLY A 187 -3.09 -2.90 -14.40
N ASP A 188 -2.50 -4.10 -14.50
CA ASP A 188 -3.24 -5.35 -14.69
C ASP A 188 -4.09 -5.68 -13.46
N GLU A 189 -5.29 -6.21 -13.67
CA GLU A 189 -6.18 -6.69 -12.61
C GLU A 189 -5.58 -7.80 -11.73
N ARG A 190 -4.48 -8.44 -12.17
CA ARG A 190 -3.71 -9.42 -11.38
C ARG A 190 -3.09 -8.85 -10.11
N VAL A 191 -2.97 -7.54 -9.99
CA VAL A 191 -2.56 -6.90 -8.72
C VAL A 191 -3.50 -7.28 -7.59
N VAL A 192 -4.81 -7.39 -7.86
CA VAL A 192 -5.81 -7.86 -6.90
C VAL A 192 -5.50 -9.28 -6.43
N ASP A 193 -5.13 -10.18 -7.36
CA ASP A 193 -4.79 -11.57 -7.05
C ASP A 193 -3.60 -11.66 -6.08
N SER A 194 -2.60 -10.80 -6.25
CA SER A 194 -1.43 -10.73 -5.38
C SER A 194 -1.80 -10.32 -3.96
N HIS A 195 -2.60 -9.28 -3.81
CA HIS A 195 -3.08 -8.85 -2.48
C HIS A 195 -4.01 -9.87 -1.82
N ILE A 196 -4.85 -10.58 -2.59
CA ILE A 196 -5.66 -11.70 -2.07
C ILE A 196 -4.76 -12.84 -1.57
N LYS A 197 -3.70 -13.17 -2.32
CA LYS A 197 -2.72 -14.19 -1.90
C LYS A 197 -2.08 -13.81 -0.57
N ASN A 198 -1.66 -12.57 -0.43
CA ASN A 198 -1.01 -12.08 0.79
C ASN A 198 -1.99 -12.04 1.97
N LEU A 199 -3.21 -11.56 1.77
CA LEU A 199 -4.27 -11.63 2.78
C LEU A 199 -4.49 -13.06 3.27
N ARG A 200 -4.63 -14.02 2.35
CA ARG A 200 -4.80 -15.44 2.71
C ARG A 200 -3.60 -16.00 3.48
N HIS A 201 -2.39 -15.53 3.16
CA HIS A 201 -1.20 -15.93 3.91
C HIS A 201 -1.23 -15.41 5.35
N LYS A 202 -1.72 -14.17 5.56
CA LYS A 202 -1.78 -13.53 6.88
C LYS A 202 -2.94 -14.03 7.75
N MET A 203 -4.10 -14.35 7.15
CA MET A 203 -5.33 -14.66 7.88
C MET A 203 -5.89 -16.07 7.65
N GLY A 204 -5.33 -16.85 6.72
CA GLY A 204 -5.87 -18.15 6.31
C GLY A 204 -6.79 -18.04 5.09
N THR A 205 -7.16 -19.18 4.52
CA THR A 205 -7.91 -19.25 3.25
C THR A 205 -9.42 -19.18 3.40
N ASP A 206 -9.96 -19.37 4.60
CA ASP A 206 -11.40 -19.62 4.81
C ASP A 206 -12.26 -18.34 4.81
N TYR A 207 -11.61 -17.16 4.83
CA TYR A 207 -12.29 -15.86 4.87
C TYR A 207 -12.64 -15.32 3.50
N ILE A 208 -11.80 -15.62 2.50
CA ILE A 208 -11.95 -15.11 1.13
C ILE A 208 -12.03 -16.26 0.14
N GLU A 209 -13.15 -16.38 -0.54
CA GLU A 209 -13.41 -17.38 -1.57
C GLU A 209 -13.09 -16.83 -2.96
N THR A 210 -12.52 -17.70 -3.83
CA THR A 210 -12.39 -17.42 -5.25
C THR A 210 -13.62 -17.91 -6.00
N VAL A 211 -14.26 -17.01 -6.73
CA VAL A 211 -15.29 -17.35 -7.70
C VAL A 211 -14.61 -17.47 -9.06
N ARG A 212 -14.36 -18.71 -9.51
CA ARG A 212 -13.58 -18.99 -10.73
C ARG A 212 -14.13 -18.23 -11.94
N GLY A 213 -13.24 -17.59 -12.69
CA GLY A 213 -13.58 -16.80 -13.86
C GLY A 213 -14.28 -15.46 -13.59
N VAL A 214 -14.56 -15.11 -12.30
CA VAL A 214 -15.27 -13.88 -11.94
C VAL A 214 -14.44 -13.00 -11.03
N GLY A 215 -14.06 -13.47 -9.82
CA GLY A 215 -13.38 -12.63 -8.84
C GLY A 215 -13.39 -13.24 -7.45
N TYR A 216 -13.66 -12.41 -6.43
CA TYR A 216 -13.54 -12.76 -5.02
C TYR A 216 -14.76 -12.33 -4.21
N ARG A 217 -14.99 -13.02 -3.10
CA ARG A 217 -15.97 -12.64 -2.08
C ARG A 217 -15.49 -13.03 -0.69
N ALA A 218 -15.96 -12.34 0.33
CA ALA A 218 -15.92 -12.89 1.69
C ALA A 218 -16.88 -14.08 1.76
N ALA A 219 -16.47 -15.16 2.40
CA ALA A 219 -17.31 -16.34 2.58
C ALA A 219 -18.62 -15.95 3.29
N LYS A 220 -19.73 -16.61 2.96
CA LYS A 220 -20.98 -16.37 3.68
C LYS A 220 -20.81 -16.77 5.14
N GLU A 221 -21.34 -15.97 6.05
CA GLU A 221 -21.54 -16.44 7.41
C GLU A 221 -22.57 -17.56 7.36
N ASN A 222 -22.16 -18.76 7.78
CA ASN A 222 -23.15 -19.80 8.03
C ASN A 222 -23.89 -19.41 9.30
N PRO A 223 -25.24 -19.46 9.31
CA PRO A 223 -26.05 -19.17 10.48
C PRO A 223 -25.75 -20.12 11.64
#